data_0c02a8103a6432f431f15d2071eaf417
#
_entry.id   0c02a8103a6432f431f15d2071eaf417
#
_cell.length_a   1.000
_cell.length_b   1.000
_cell.length_c   1.000
_cell.angle_alpha   90.00
_cell.angle_beta   90.00
_cell.angle_gamma   90.00
#
_symmetry.space_group_name_H-M   'P 1'
#
loop_
_entity.id
_entity.type
_entity.pdbx_description
1 polymer ?
#
loop_
_entity_poly.entity_id
_entity_poly.type
_entity_poly.pdbx_seq_one_letter_code
_entity_poly.pdbx_strand_id
1 'polypeptide(L)'
;DAAGTDVLPCCYGVGNHGGGPTIENVKSIYRLREELPDTELVFAGYEEYFEAADYRKAPVISREMKRINTGCYETDSEFKRMNRLCEKQLVLTEKMLSLCRSMTGGWMAECGRLETLWKGLLFNQFHDTLGGTEIKDARDQAYAQLCAVSAGCGQILAAARQNIMNMIDTRGEGFPLFLFHFGNAGYDGYVAAELNWFCKHPLTLLDSEGNEVLYQRVHTRTKTRNYNIGGRRQIVFRAKLPEQGFAVYRAVVREPSVVCHGWEIDRPDAYVMENEKLRVSFGRESGMLEGLFR
;
A
#
# COMPACT_ATOMS: atom_id res chain seq x y z
N ASP A 1 -34.09 12.00 -24.71
CA ASP A 1 -34.97 12.05 -23.53
C ASP A 1 -34.84 10.89 -22.53
N ALA A 2 -33.77 10.16 -22.57
CA ALA A 2 -33.55 9.07 -21.59
C ALA A 2 -33.27 9.59 -20.17
N ALA A 3 -32.91 10.85 -20.01
CA ALA A 3 -32.58 11.45 -18.71
C ALA A 3 -33.71 12.27 -18.07
N GLY A 4 -34.83 12.50 -18.78
CA GLY A 4 -35.98 13.25 -18.25
C GLY A 4 -35.67 14.72 -17.89
N THR A 5 -34.61 15.30 -18.47
CA THR A 5 -34.22 16.71 -18.28
C THR A 5 -34.28 17.43 -19.64
N ASP A 6 -34.68 18.68 -19.61
CA ASP A 6 -34.70 19.55 -20.79
C ASP A 6 -33.34 20.23 -21.04
N VAL A 7 -32.36 19.97 -20.18
CA VAL A 7 -31.00 20.51 -20.26
C VAL A 7 -30.01 19.38 -20.52
N LEU A 8 -29.23 19.51 -21.59
CA LEU A 8 -28.23 18.50 -21.97
C LEU A 8 -26.83 19.14 -22.08
N PRO A 9 -25.79 18.52 -21.48
CA PRO A 9 -24.42 18.97 -21.66
C PRO A 9 -23.90 18.50 -23.02
N CYS A 10 -23.28 19.39 -23.79
CA CYS A 10 -22.59 19.08 -25.01
C CYS A 10 -21.13 19.52 -24.90
N CYS A 11 -20.23 18.56 -24.72
CA CYS A 11 -18.80 18.83 -24.68
C CYS A 11 -18.27 19.17 -26.08
N TYR A 12 -17.46 20.21 -26.22
CA TYR A 12 -16.86 20.61 -27.47
C TYR A 12 -15.36 20.94 -27.30
N GLY A 13 -14.63 20.86 -28.39
CA GLY A 13 -13.18 21.08 -28.39
C GLY A 13 -12.43 19.90 -29.03
N VAL A 14 -11.11 19.96 -28.98
CA VAL A 14 -10.25 18.85 -29.43
C VAL A 14 -10.09 17.85 -28.31
N GLY A 15 -10.92 16.81 -28.30
CA GLY A 15 -10.90 15.78 -27.31
C GLY A 15 -9.70 14.82 -27.41
N ASN A 16 -9.42 14.09 -26.34
CA ASN A 16 -8.40 13.04 -26.18
C ASN A 16 -6.92 13.49 -26.27
N HIS A 17 -6.62 14.74 -26.61
CA HIS A 17 -5.25 15.21 -26.79
C HIS A 17 -4.96 16.50 -26.03
N GLY A 18 -5.81 16.84 -25.06
CA GLY A 18 -5.60 18.00 -24.20
C GLY A 18 -5.74 19.36 -24.91
N GLY A 19 -6.38 19.40 -26.07
CA GLY A 19 -6.67 20.62 -26.80
C GLY A 19 -7.96 21.27 -26.33
N GLY A 20 -7.96 22.61 -26.23
CA GLY A 20 -9.17 23.41 -26.00
C GLY A 20 -10.03 23.53 -27.26
N PRO A 21 -11.13 24.31 -27.20
CA PRO A 21 -11.96 24.60 -28.37
C PRO A 21 -11.20 25.39 -29.41
N THR A 22 -11.39 25.04 -30.69
CA THR A 22 -10.87 25.78 -31.80
C THR A 22 -11.80 26.96 -32.15
N ILE A 23 -11.30 27.94 -32.90
CA ILE A 23 -12.12 29.05 -33.43
C ILE A 23 -13.30 28.49 -34.24
N GLU A 24 -13.09 27.42 -35.02
CA GLU A 24 -14.17 26.79 -35.81
C GLU A 24 -15.21 26.10 -34.95
N ASN A 25 -14.81 25.47 -33.83
CA ASN A 25 -15.79 24.93 -32.88
C ASN A 25 -16.71 26.04 -32.35
N VAL A 26 -16.15 27.18 -31.93
CA VAL A 26 -16.92 28.32 -31.43
C VAL A 26 -17.83 28.90 -32.52
N LYS A 27 -17.33 29.12 -33.73
CA LYS A 27 -18.12 29.60 -34.88
C LYS A 27 -19.26 28.63 -35.22
N SER A 28 -19.01 27.34 -35.15
CA SER A 28 -20.04 26.30 -35.38
C SER A 28 -21.18 26.40 -34.37
N ILE A 29 -20.88 26.69 -33.11
CA ILE A 29 -21.92 26.86 -32.07
C ILE A 29 -22.77 28.11 -32.36
N TYR A 30 -22.16 29.21 -32.84
CA TYR A 30 -22.92 30.40 -33.24
C TYR A 30 -23.81 30.14 -34.45
N ARG A 31 -23.36 29.36 -35.44
CA ARG A 31 -24.20 28.92 -36.58
C ARG A 31 -25.36 28.05 -36.12
N LEU A 32 -25.12 27.08 -35.20
CA LEU A 32 -26.15 26.23 -34.65
C LEU A 32 -27.25 27.01 -33.90
N ARG A 33 -26.92 28.13 -33.27
CA ARG A 33 -27.92 29.03 -32.66
C ARG A 33 -28.93 29.58 -33.64
N GLU A 34 -28.48 29.85 -34.86
CA GLU A 34 -29.34 30.34 -35.96
C GLU A 34 -30.16 29.18 -36.56
N GLU A 35 -29.57 28.01 -36.65
CA GLU A 35 -30.22 26.80 -37.24
C GLU A 35 -31.23 26.13 -36.29
N LEU A 36 -31.10 26.33 -34.98
CA LEU A 36 -31.93 25.72 -33.95
C LEU A 36 -32.63 26.78 -33.09
N PRO A 37 -33.63 27.51 -33.67
CA PRO A 37 -34.27 28.65 -32.98
C PRO A 37 -35.05 28.22 -31.71
N ASP A 38 -35.48 26.98 -31.64
CA ASP A 38 -36.23 26.41 -30.47
C ASP A 38 -35.30 25.84 -29.38
N THR A 39 -33.99 26.01 -29.55
CA THR A 39 -33.00 25.44 -28.60
C THR A 39 -32.06 26.55 -28.14
N GLU A 40 -32.01 26.78 -26.86
CA GLU A 40 -31.05 27.68 -26.26
C GLU A 40 -29.70 27.02 -26.09
N LEU A 41 -28.65 27.54 -26.75
CA LEU A 41 -27.27 27.07 -26.62
C LEU A 41 -26.49 28.06 -25.75
N VAL A 42 -26.12 27.60 -24.55
CA VAL A 42 -25.40 28.37 -23.54
C VAL A 42 -23.98 27.85 -23.38
N PHE A 43 -22.98 28.73 -23.38
CA PHE A 43 -21.64 28.36 -22.91
C PHE A 43 -21.67 28.35 -21.40
N ALA A 44 -21.39 27.16 -20.81
CA ALA A 44 -21.48 26.95 -19.40
C ALA A 44 -20.36 26.00 -18.91
N GLY A 45 -20.03 26.08 -17.64
CA GLY A 45 -19.26 25.09 -16.94
C GLY A 45 -20.17 23.98 -16.38
N TYR A 46 -19.56 23.05 -15.63
CA TYR A 46 -20.33 21.96 -15.00
C TYR A 46 -21.22 22.47 -13.89
N GLU A 47 -20.85 23.53 -13.17
CA GLU A 47 -21.65 24.10 -12.08
C GLU A 47 -22.98 24.61 -12.60
N GLU A 48 -22.96 25.47 -13.62
CA GLU A 48 -24.16 26.02 -14.25
C GLU A 48 -25.06 24.92 -14.85
N TYR A 49 -24.45 23.88 -15.45
CA TYR A 49 -25.20 22.73 -15.93
C TYR A 49 -25.90 22.01 -14.78
N PHE A 50 -25.18 21.75 -13.68
CA PHE A 50 -25.76 21.05 -12.54
C PHE A 50 -26.79 21.87 -11.75
N GLU A 51 -26.73 23.19 -11.80
CA GLU A 51 -27.75 24.07 -11.25
C GLU A 51 -29.02 24.09 -12.10
N ALA A 52 -28.90 24.01 -13.43
CA ALA A 52 -30.02 24.08 -14.37
C ALA A 52 -30.73 22.72 -14.55
N ALA A 53 -30.03 21.59 -14.39
CA ALA A 53 -30.60 20.29 -14.67
C ALA A 53 -31.42 19.73 -13.49
N ASP A 54 -32.62 19.22 -13.76
CA ASP A 54 -33.46 18.53 -12.78
C ASP A 54 -33.11 17.04 -12.69
N TYR A 55 -32.39 16.66 -11.66
CA TYR A 55 -31.95 15.25 -11.44
C TYR A 55 -32.97 14.37 -10.76
N ARG A 56 -34.09 14.89 -10.30
CA ARG A 56 -35.09 14.11 -9.54
C ARG A 56 -35.68 12.97 -10.35
N LYS A 57 -35.65 13.09 -11.68
CA LYS A 57 -36.10 12.05 -12.63
C LYS A 57 -34.97 11.27 -13.28
N ALA A 58 -33.72 11.58 -12.94
CA ALA A 58 -32.58 10.89 -13.52
C ALA A 58 -32.53 9.42 -13.09
N PRO A 59 -32.20 8.48 -13.99
CA PRO A 59 -32.09 7.08 -13.62
C PRO A 59 -30.89 6.86 -12.70
N VAL A 60 -31.09 6.10 -11.62
CA VAL A 60 -30.00 5.69 -10.73
C VAL A 60 -29.27 4.51 -11.36
N ILE A 61 -27.98 4.68 -11.61
CA ILE A 61 -27.10 3.63 -12.11
C ILE A 61 -26.31 3.05 -10.94
N SER A 62 -26.58 1.80 -10.58
CA SER A 62 -25.90 1.07 -9.51
C SER A 62 -25.08 -0.11 -10.03
N ARG A 63 -24.30 0.11 -11.08
CA ARG A 63 -23.43 -0.88 -11.71
C ARG A 63 -22.07 -0.27 -12.00
N GLU A 64 -21.08 -1.14 -12.28
CA GLU A 64 -19.79 -0.71 -12.80
C GLU A 64 -19.98 0.11 -14.09
N MET A 65 -19.48 1.36 -14.10
CA MET A 65 -19.60 2.27 -15.25
C MET A 65 -18.39 2.25 -16.18
N LYS A 66 -17.39 1.46 -15.86
CA LYS A 66 -16.17 1.31 -16.63
C LYS A 66 -16.46 0.56 -17.92
N ARG A 67 -16.53 1.28 -19.02
CA ARG A 67 -16.88 0.71 -20.34
C ARG A 67 -15.72 0.69 -21.33
N ILE A 68 -14.71 1.55 -21.14
CA ILE A 68 -13.63 1.82 -22.08
C ILE A 68 -12.29 1.61 -21.37
N ASN A 69 -11.29 1.13 -22.11
CA ASN A 69 -9.91 0.97 -21.65
C ASN A 69 -9.78 0.12 -20.36
N THR A 70 -10.57 -0.92 -20.23
CA THR A 70 -10.56 -1.79 -19.05
C THR A 70 -9.19 -2.41 -18.83
N GLY A 71 -8.42 -2.69 -19.88
CA GLY A 71 -7.07 -3.21 -19.80
C GLY A 71 -6.07 -2.32 -19.05
N CYS A 72 -6.26 -1.00 -19.04
CA CYS A 72 -5.39 -0.06 -18.30
C CYS A 72 -5.34 -0.35 -16.80
N TYR A 73 -6.36 -0.97 -16.23
CA TYR A 73 -6.38 -1.33 -14.79
C TYR A 73 -5.59 -2.59 -14.48
N GLU A 74 -5.31 -3.42 -15.47
CA GLU A 74 -4.66 -4.73 -15.32
C GLU A 74 -3.24 -4.76 -15.86
N THR A 75 -2.90 -3.84 -16.80
CA THR A 75 -1.55 -3.73 -17.36
C THR A 75 -0.54 -3.37 -16.30
N ASP A 76 0.68 -3.85 -16.48
CA ASP A 76 1.85 -3.59 -15.63
C ASP A 76 1.55 -3.66 -14.13
N SER A 77 1.16 -4.84 -13.68
CA SER A 77 0.81 -5.09 -12.27
C SER A 77 1.95 -4.76 -11.31
N GLU A 78 3.21 -4.87 -11.76
CA GLU A 78 4.38 -4.53 -10.93
C GLU A 78 4.49 -3.02 -10.73
N PHE A 79 4.29 -2.22 -11.77
CA PHE A 79 4.28 -0.76 -11.67
C PHE A 79 3.17 -0.29 -10.72
N LYS A 80 1.95 -0.81 -10.88
CA LYS A 80 0.82 -0.51 -10.00
C LYS A 80 1.07 -0.92 -8.55
N ARG A 81 1.69 -2.08 -8.34
CA ARG A 81 2.11 -2.53 -7.01
C ARG A 81 3.13 -1.58 -6.39
N MET A 82 4.10 -1.09 -7.18
CA MET A 82 5.11 -0.15 -6.71
C MET A 82 4.47 1.21 -6.39
N ASN A 83 3.56 1.70 -7.24
CA ASN A 83 2.80 2.91 -6.95
C ASN A 83 2.07 2.81 -5.61
N ARG A 84 1.32 1.73 -5.39
CA ARG A 84 0.60 1.50 -4.13
C ARG A 84 1.54 1.36 -2.92
N LEU A 85 2.72 0.77 -3.11
CA LEU A 85 3.75 0.69 -2.08
C LEU A 85 4.24 2.09 -1.69
N CYS A 86 4.55 2.94 -2.68
CA CYS A 86 5.01 4.31 -2.45
C CYS A 86 3.96 5.16 -1.73
N GLU A 87 2.67 5.07 -2.13
CA GLU A 87 1.57 5.75 -1.43
C GLU A 87 1.56 5.41 0.07
N LYS A 88 1.59 4.10 0.38
CA LYS A 88 1.58 3.63 1.78
C LYS A 88 2.82 4.08 2.54
N GLN A 89 3.99 4.03 1.90
CA GLN A 89 5.24 4.43 2.53
C GLN A 89 5.29 5.94 2.79
N LEU A 90 4.81 6.77 1.87
CA LEU A 90 4.76 8.22 2.05
C LEU A 90 3.86 8.59 3.23
N VAL A 91 2.64 8.07 3.29
CA VAL A 91 1.72 8.30 4.42
C VAL A 91 2.33 7.82 5.74
N LEU A 92 2.96 6.65 5.75
CA LEU A 92 3.65 6.15 6.94
C LEU A 92 4.80 7.06 7.35
N THR A 93 5.55 7.58 6.39
CA THR A 93 6.69 8.47 6.62
C THR A 93 6.23 9.79 7.23
N GLU A 94 5.12 10.37 6.74
CA GLU A 94 4.52 11.58 7.34
C GLU A 94 4.15 11.37 8.81
N LYS A 95 3.44 10.28 9.09
CA LYS A 95 3.02 9.94 10.46
C LYS A 95 4.23 9.72 11.38
N MET A 96 5.24 9.01 10.89
CA MET A 96 6.48 8.76 11.65
C MET A 96 7.27 10.05 11.90
N LEU A 97 7.40 10.93 10.90
CA LEU A 97 8.03 12.23 11.07
C LEU A 97 7.28 13.12 12.05
N SER A 98 5.94 13.12 11.98
CA SER A 98 5.10 13.89 12.92
C SER A 98 5.32 13.42 14.36
N LEU A 99 5.35 12.10 14.59
CA LEU A 99 5.65 11.53 15.89
C LEU A 99 7.08 11.89 16.35
N CYS A 100 8.06 11.69 15.47
CA CYS A 100 9.46 12.02 15.77
C CYS A 100 9.61 13.49 16.16
N ARG A 101 9.00 14.40 15.41
CA ARG A 101 9.01 15.84 15.68
C ARG A 101 8.37 16.18 17.03
N SER A 102 7.22 15.58 17.35
CA SER A 102 6.56 15.83 18.63
C SER A 102 7.41 15.41 19.83
N MET A 103 8.21 14.34 19.68
CA MET A 103 9.08 13.83 20.75
C MET A 103 10.43 14.56 20.85
N THR A 104 11.01 14.98 19.72
CA THR A 104 12.39 15.48 19.67
C THR A 104 12.51 16.98 19.39
N GLY A 105 11.44 17.62 18.92
CA GLY A 105 11.45 19.05 18.52
C GLY A 105 12.19 19.36 17.21
N GLY A 106 12.78 18.35 16.56
CA GLY A 106 13.66 18.50 15.38
C GLY A 106 13.04 18.03 14.03
N TRP A 107 13.82 18.08 12.94
CA TRP A 107 13.55 17.44 11.63
C TRP A 107 12.82 18.26 10.55
N MET A 108 12.99 19.57 10.55
CA MET A 108 12.42 20.43 9.47
C MET A 108 13.00 20.13 8.07
N ALA A 109 14.28 19.74 7.99
CA ALA A 109 14.93 19.45 6.70
C ALA A 109 14.28 18.25 5.95
N GLU A 110 13.80 17.25 6.68
CA GLU A 110 13.18 16.08 6.09
C GLU A 110 11.78 16.35 5.51
N CYS A 111 11.11 17.43 5.95
CA CYS A 111 9.82 17.83 5.38
C CYS A 111 9.93 18.23 3.90
N GLY A 112 10.96 19.01 3.53
CA GLY A 112 11.19 19.37 2.13
C GLY A 112 11.57 18.17 1.26
N ARG A 113 12.31 17.23 1.83
CA ARG A 113 12.65 15.97 1.16
C ARG A 113 11.41 15.11 0.94
N LEU A 114 10.52 15.01 1.94
CA LEU A 114 9.27 14.27 1.83
C LEU A 114 8.35 14.85 0.75
N GLU A 115 8.25 16.18 0.65
CA GLU A 115 7.50 16.86 -0.43
C GLU A 115 8.04 16.49 -1.81
N THR A 116 9.36 16.42 -1.97
CA THR A 116 9.99 15.99 -3.22
C THR A 116 9.64 14.54 -3.57
N LEU A 117 9.58 13.64 -2.57
CA LEU A 117 9.17 12.25 -2.78
C LEU A 117 7.69 12.16 -3.17
N TRP A 118 6.81 12.96 -2.56
CA TRP A 118 5.40 13.06 -2.98
C TRP A 118 5.26 13.52 -4.43
N LYS A 119 5.99 14.56 -4.83
CA LYS A 119 5.99 15.03 -6.24
C LYS A 119 6.45 13.94 -7.19
N GLY A 120 7.44 13.13 -6.81
CA GLY A 120 7.91 11.99 -7.60
C GLY A 120 6.85 10.90 -7.78
N LEU A 121 6.06 10.60 -6.75
CA LEU A 121 4.94 9.69 -6.86
C LEU A 121 3.83 10.26 -7.75
N LEU A 122 3.37 11.49 -7.44
CA LEU A 122 2.25 12.13 -8.13
C LEU A 122 2.50 12.33 -9.63
N PHE A 123 3.74 12.65 -10.01
CA PHE A 123 4.13 12.73 -11.41
C PHE A 123 3.88 11.41 -12.16
N ASN A 124 4.18 10.29 -11.52
CA ASN A 124 4.01 8.96 -12.12
C ASN A 124 2.57 8.41 -12.02
N GLN A 125 1.66 9.13 -11.38
CA GLN A 125 0.23 8.82 -11.38
C GLN A 125 -0.53 9.41 -12.57
N PHE A 126 0.18 10.05 -13.50
CA PHE A 126 -0.39 10.51 -14.75
C PHE A 126 -1.05 9.36 -15.51
N HIS A 127 -2.19 9.62 -16.13
CA HIS A 127 -3.06 8.56 -16.70
C HIS A 127 -2.38 7.71 -17.77
N ASP A 128 -1.46 8.28 -18.56
CA ASP A 128 -0.71 7.52 -19.57
C ASP A 128 0.38 6.64 -18.95
N THR A 129 0.98 7.09 -17.83
CA THR A 129 2.00 6.33 -17.11
C THR A 129 1.38 5.23 -16.25
N LEU A 130 0.46 5.58 -15.36
CA LEU A 130 -0.17 4.61 -14.46
C LEU A 130 -1.06 3.61 -15.21
N GLY A 131 -1.62 4.03 -16.36
CA GLY A 131 -2.40 3.19 -17.26
C GLY A 131 -1.56 2.16 -18.03
N GLY A 132 -0.24 2.34 -18.12
CA GLY A 132 0.68 1.44 -18.82
C GLY A 132 0.59 1.55 -20.34
N THR A 133 0.33 2.75 -20.86
CA THR A 133 0.24 3.05 -22.29
C THR A 133 1.49 3.75 -22.85
N GLU A 134 2.46 4.05 -22.00
CA GLU A 134 3.73 4.66 -22.35
C GLU A 134 4.67 3.68 -23.07
N ILE A 135 5.65 4.24 -23.77
CA ILE A 135 6.74 3.46 -24.35
C ILE A 135 7.67 2.91 -23.27
N LYS A 136 8.38 1.82 -23.60
CA LYS A 136 9.25 1.10 -22.65
C LYS A 136 10.24 2.01 -21.90
N ASP A 137 10.90 2.94 -22.61
CA ASP A 137 11.90 3.82 -22.00
C ASP A 137 11.28 4.76 -20.97
N ALA A 138 10.09 5.30 -21.25
CA ALA A 138 9.34 6.13 -20.30
C ALA A 138 8.89 5.30 -19.08
N ARG A 139 8.42 4.08 -19.31
CA ARG A 139 8.05 3.13 -18.24
C ARG A 139 9.23 2.80 -17.33
N ASP A 140 10.40 2.52 -17.91
CA ASP A 140 11.59 2.17 -17.14
C ASP A 140 12.07 3.36 -16.29
N GLN A 141 11.99 4.59 -16.80
CA GLN A 141 12.29 5.82 -16.05
C GLN A 141 11.27 6.04 -14.92
N ALA A 142 9.98 5.90 -15.20
CA ALA A 142 8.92 6.05 -14.22
C ALA A 142 9.08 5.03 -13.08
N TYR A 143 9.39 3.78 -13.40
CA TYR A 143 9.65 2.75 -12.41
C TYR A 143 10.89 3.05 -11.54
N ALA A 144 11.97 3.53 -12.16
CA ALA A 144 13.16 3.98 -11.44
C ALA A 144 12.86 5.13 -10.47
N GLN A 145 12.01 6.08 -10.87
CA GLN A 145 11.55 7.17 -9.99
C GLN A 145 10.74 6.64 -8.81
N LEU A 146 9.81 5.72 -9.01
CA LEU A 146 9.07 5.09 -7.91
C LEU A 146 10.02 4.30 -6.96
N CYS A 147 11.02 3.62 -7.50
CA CYS A 147 12.06 2.98 -6.68
C CYS A 147 12.83 4.01 -5.84
N ALA A 148 13.16 5.16 -6.39
CA ALA A 148 13.81 6.25 -5.67
C ALA A 148 12.91 6.83 -4.56
N VAL A 149 11.61 6.99 -4.82
CA VAL A 149 10.61 7.39 -3.80
C VAL A 149 10.60 6.38 -2.66
N SER A 150 10.48 5.10 -2.96
CA SER A 150 10.47 4.04 -1.94
C SER A 150 11.77 4.02 -1.11
N ALA A 151 12.92 4.14 -1.76
CA ALA A 151 14.21 4.20 -1.08
C ALA A 151 14.34 5.44 -0.18
N GLY A 152 13.90 6.60 -0.67
CA GLY A 152 13.88 7.84 0.09
C GLY A 152 13.00 7.75 1.34
N CYS A 153 11.80 7.21 1.22
CA CYS A 153 10.93 6.93 2.36
C CYS A 153 11.61 5.99 3.36
N GLY A 154 12.24 4.92 2.87
CA GLY A 154 12.98 3.97 3.72
C GLY A 154 14.09 4.63 4.53
N GLN A 155 14.85 5.56 3.95
CA GLN A 155 15.90 6.31 4.64
C GLN A 155 15.33 7.23 5.73
N ILE A 156 14.29 8.00 5.42
CA ILE A 156 13.62 8.89 6.38
C ILE A 156 13.03 8.07 7.53
N LEU A 157 12.32 6.97 7.22
CA LEU A 157 11.75 6.08 8.22
C LEU A 157 12.81 5.45 9.13
N ALA A 158 13.94 5.05 8.59
CA ALA A 158 15.03 4.47 9.39
C ALA A 158 15.58 5.50 10.39
N ALA A 159 15.84 6.71 9.92
CA ALA A 159 16.34 7.78 10.75
C ALA A 159 15.32 8.23 11.82
N ALA A 160 14.05 8.42 11.44
CA ALA A 160 12.99 8.80 12.37
C ALA A 160 12.79 7.74 13.47
N ARG A 161 12.74 6.45 13.08
CA ARG A 161 12.67 5.33 14.04
C ARG A 161 13.83 5.31 15.00
N GLN A 162 15.06 5.49 14.50
CA GLN A 162 16.24 5.52 15.36
C GLN A 162 16.16 6.64 16.40
N ASN A 163 15.71 7.82 15.99
CA ASN A 163 15.56 8.94 16.92
C ASN A 163 14.49 8.68 17.98
N ILE A 164 13.35 8.13 17.60
CA ILE A 164 12.29 7.75 18.55
C ILE A 164 12.80 6.68 19.51
N MET A 165 13.44 5.61 19.00
CA MET A 165 13.96 4.53 19.83
C MET A 165 15.01 5.00 20.85
N ASN A 166 15.81 6.01 20.50
CA ASN A 166 16.78 6.60 21.43
C ASN A 166 16.13 7.35 22.61
N MET A 167 14.84 7.72 22.51
CA MET A 167 14.08 8.36 23.56
C MET A 167 13.39 7.38 24.52
N ILE A 168 13.40 6.10 24.19
CA ILE A 168 12.67 5.06 24.94
C ILE A 168 13.64 4.29 25.82
N ASP A 169 13.27 4.08 27.08
CA ASP A 169 14.06 3.23 27.98
C ASP A 169 13.95 1.76 27.54
N THR A 170 15.05 1.24 27.02
CA THR A 170 15.16 -0.14 26.54
C THR A 170 15.88 -1.07 27.51
N ARG A 171 16.23 -0.61 28.72
CA ARG A 171 16.88 -1.46 29.72
C ARG A 171 16.03 -2.66 30.08
N GLY A 172 16.65 -3.81 30.23
CA GLY A 172 15.99 -5.07 30.54
C GLY A 172 16.65 -6.25 29.85
N GLU A 173 16.15 -7.45 30.12
CA GLU A 173 16.67 -8.67 29.53
C GLU A 173 16.32 -8.77 28.04
N GLY A 174 17.26 -9.29 27.23
CA GLY A 174 17.04 -9.58 25.81
C GLY A 174 17.10 -8.37 24.90
N PHE A 175 16.66 -8.56 23.67
CA PHE A 175 16.71 -7.56 22.60
C PHE A 175 15.34 -6.95 22.38
N PRO A 176 15.20 -5.60 22.47
CA PRO A 176 13.93 -4.95 22.22
C PRO A 176 13.58 -4.95 20.73
N LEU A 177 12.33 -5.30 20.42
CA LEU A 177 11.72 -5.23 19.10
C LEU A 177 10.63 -4.17 19.12
N PHE A 178 10.83 -3.07 18.41
CA PHE A 178 9.86 -1.99 18.32
C PHE A 178 8.91 -2.23 17.14
N LEU A 179 7.63 -2.27 17.43
CA LEU A 179 6.57 -2.38 16.44
C LEU A 179 5.76 -1.08 16.46
N PHE A 180 5.73 -0.38 15.34
CA PHE A 180 4.99 0.86 15.19
C PHE A 180 3.69 0.62 14.42
N HIS A 181 2.61 1.22 14.88
CA HIS A 181 1.30 1.16 14.26
C HIS A 181 0.65 2.55 14.17
N PHE A 182 0.13 2.90 13.00
CA PHE A 182 -0.50 4.20 12.73
C PHE A 182 -1.92 4.06 12.13
N GLY A 183 -2.57 2.95 12.39
CA GLY A 183 -3.99 2.74 12.03
C GLY A 183 -4.94 3.45 12.99
N ASN A 184 -6.20 3.57 12.58
CA ASN A 184 -7.26 4.20 13.37
C ASN A 184 -7.96 3.22 14.34
N ALA A 185 -7.52 1.98 14.36
CA ALA A 185 -7.96 0.94 15.30
C ALA A 185 -6.74 0.17 15.77
N GLY A 186 -6.82 -0.48 16.93
CA GLY A 186 -5.77 -1.36 17.41
C GLY A 186 -5.47 -2.47 16.40
N TYR A 187 -4.22 -2.89 16.33
CA TYR A 187 -3.81 -3.98 15.47
C TYR A 187 -3.72 -5.28 16.27
N ASP A 188 -4.34 -6.32 15.77
CA ASP A 188 -4.17 -7.70 16.26
C ASP A 188 -3.95 -8.60 15.04
N GLY A 189 -2.71 -8.98 14.79
CA GLY A 189 -2.36 -9.71 13.57
C GLY A 189 -0.91 -10.17 13.53
N TYR A 190 -0.55 -10.82 12.42
CA TYR A 190 0.78 -11.37 12.25
C TYR A 190 1.76 -10.31 11.74
N VAL A 191 2.92 -10.27 12.38
CA VAL A 191 4.07 -9.45 11.99
C VAL A 191 5.29 -10.32 11.79
N ALA A 192 6.18 -9.86 10.91
CA ALA A 192 7.45 -10.51 10.66
C ALA A 192 8.59 -9.62 11.17
N ALA A 193 9.50 -10.20 11.95
CA ALA A 193 10.70 -9.53 12.43
C ALA A 193 11.95 -10.31 12.03
N GLU A 194 12.97 -9.60 11.59
CA GLU A 194 14.26 -10.18 11.25
C GLU A 194 15.19 -10.07 12.47
N LEU A 195 15.60 -11.22 13.00
CA LEU A 195 16.43 -11.31 14.21
C LEU A 195 17.88 -11.66 13.93
N ASN A 196 18.28 -11.71 12.65
CA ASN A 196 19.64 -11.99 12.24
C ASN A 196 20.24 -13.25 12.93
N TRP A 197 21.46 -13.17 13.41
CA TRP A 197 22.20 -14.29 14.02
C TRP A 197 21.68 -14.75 15.38
N PHE A 198 20.86 -13.97 16.08
CA PHE A 198 20.22 -14.37 17.34
C PHE A 198 19.32 -15.62 17.20
N CYS A 199 18.75 -15.86 16.03
CA CYS A 199 17.93 -17.05 15.78
C CYS A 199 18.69 -18.38 15.81
N LYS A 200 20.00 -18.40 16.02
CA LYS A 200 20.76 -19.65 16.21
C LYS A 200 20.55 -20.27 17.58
N HIS A 201 20.16 -19.47 18.56
CA HIS A 201 19.95 -19.90 19.93
C HIS A 201 18.47 -20.17 20.17
N PRO A 202 18.13 -20.96 21.19
CA PRO A 202 16.78 -21.00 21.72
C PRO A 202 16.34 -19.57 22.06
N LEU A 203 15.10 -19.24 21.71
CA LEU A 203 14.62 -17.89 21.79
C LEU A 203 13.22 -17.88 22.39
N THR A 204 13.02 -17.10 23.43
CA THR A 204 11.70 -16.78 23.98
C THR A 204 11.34 -15.37 23.55
N LEU A 205 10.16 -15.20 22.97
CA LEU A 205 9.60 -13.91 22.63
C LEU A 205 8.62 -13.47 23.72
N LEU A 206 8.82 -12.28 24.26
CA LEU A 206 7.96 -11.69 25.28
C LEU A 206 7.23 -10.47 24.73
N ASP A 207 5.98 -10.29 25.12
CA ASP A 207 5.22 -9.07 24.87
C ASP A 207 5.60 -7.94 25.87
N SER A 208 4.91 -6.79 25.79
CA SER A 208 5.13 -5.65 26.67
C SER A 208 4.78 -5.90 28.14
N GLU A 209 3.99 -6.94 28.42
CA GLU A 209 3.59 -7.36 29.78
C GLU A 209 4.49 -8.46 30.33
N GLY A 210 5.41 -8.98 29.52
CA GLY A 210 6.32 -10.07 29.88
C GLY A 210 5.76 -11.47 29.64
N ASN A 211 4.61 -11.60 28.97
CA ASN A 211 4.04 -12.89 28.61
C ASN A 211 4.77 -13.49 27.41
N GLU A 212 4.92 -14.81 27.39
CA GLU A 212 5.51 -15.50 26.24
C GLU A 212 4.56 -15.50 25.05
N VAL A 213 5.12 -15.15 23.88
CA VAL A 213 4.41 -15.08 22.61
C VAL A 213 4.91 -16.20 21.69
N LEU A 214 3.98 -16.98 21.17
CA LEU A 214 4.27 -17.98 20.16
C LEU A 214 4.80 -17.32 18.88
N TYR A 215 5.85 -17.88 18.32
CA TYR A 215 6.38 -17.47 17.04
C TYR A 215 6.76 -18.67 16.17
N GLN A 216 6.81 -18.45 14.87
CA GLN A 216 7.31 -19.40 13.89
C GLN A 216 8.55 -18.84 13.21
N ARG A 217 9.60 -19.64 13.08
CA ARG A 217 10.75 -19.30 12.25
C ARG A 217 10.40 -19.50 10.78
N VAL A 218 10.73 -18.52 9.96
CA VAL A 218 10.44 -18.57 8.53
C VAL A 218 11.68 -18.22 7.72
N HIS A 219 11.71 -18.65 6.46
CA HIS A 219 12.77 -18.28 5.54
C HIS A 219 12.61 -16.80 5.16
N THR A 220 13.71 -16.07 5.23
CA THR A 220 13.75 -14.72 4.68
C THR A 220 13.73 -14.76 3.16
N ARG A 221 13.11 -13.75 2.53
CA ARG A 221 13.14 -13.56 1.07
C ARG A 221 14.53 -13.15 0.55
N THR A 222 15.46 -12.81 1.45
CA THR A 222 16.80 -12.38 1.10
C THR A 222 17.61 -13.58 0.59
N LYS A 223 18.10 -13.48 -0.63
CA LYS A 223 18.93 -14.52 -1.27
C LYS A 223 20.39 -14.54 -0.80
N THR A 224 20.75 -13.75 0.18
CA THR A 224 22.11 -13.66 0.70
C THR A 224 22.43 -14.92 1.51
N ARG A 225 23.24 -15.78 0.94
CA ARG A 225 23.80 -16.95 1.63
C ARG A 225 25.09 -16.55 2.32
N ASN A 226 25.05 -16.26 3.60
CA ASN A 226 26.25 -16.15 4.40
C ASN A 226 26.39 -17.41 5.27
N TYR A 227 27.16 -18.36 4.78
CA TYR A 227 27.35 -19.65 5.45
C TYR A 227 28.06 -19.52 6.81
N ASN A 228 28.88 -18.49 6.99
CA ASN A 228 29.67 -18.32 8.21
C ASN A 228 28.88 -17.68 9.36
N ILE A 229 27.83 -16.91 9.07
CA ILE A 229 27.06 -16.18 10.08
C ILE A 229 25.63 -16.76 10.20
N GLY A 230 25.30 -17.81 9.46
CA GLY A 230 23.99 -18.48 9.53
C GLY A 230 22.85 -17.77 8.80
N GLY A 231 23.14 -16.78 7.97
CA GLY A 231 22.17 -16.08 7.13
C GLY A 231 21.19 -15.20 7.93
N ARG A 232 20.39 -14.44 7.21
CA ARG A 232 19.28 -13.68 7.79
C ARG A 232 18.15 -14.64 8.16
N ARG A 233 17.63 -14.52 9.36
CA ARG A 233 16.53 -15.34 9.87
C ARG A 233 15.39 -14.44 10.31
N GLN A 234 14.19 -14.89 10.05
CA GLN A 234 12.98 -14.16 10.31
C GLN A 234 12.05 -15.00 11.20
N ILE A 235 11.36 -14.33 12.10
CA ILE A 235 10.24 -14.93 12.85
C ILE A 235 8.95 -14.25 12.44
N VAL A 236 7.85 -15.00 12.51
CA VAL A 236 6.49 -14.48 12.37
C VAL A 236 5.73 -14.80 13.66
N PHE A 237 5.06 -13.81 14.21
CA PHE A 237 4.29 -13.93 15.43
C PHE A 237 3.06 -13.02 15.40
N ARG A 238 2.06 -13.34 16.23
CA ARG A 238 0.89 -12.48 16.40
C ARG A 238 1.22 -11.35 17.35
N ALA A 239 1.08 -10.12 16.90
CA ALA A 239 1.32 -8.94 17.71
C ALA A 239 0.03 -8.16 17.95
N LYS A 240 -0.09 -7.60 19.15
CA LYS A 240 -1.13 -6.66 19.51
C LYS A 240 -0.50 -5.27 19.68
N LEU A 241 -1.04 -4.28 18.98
CA LEU A 241 -0.53 -2.92 19.01
C LEU A 241 -1.67 -1.95 19.27
N PRO A 242 -1.41 -0.85 20.00
CA PRO A 242 -2.40 0.20 20.25
C PRO A 242 -2.75 0.93 18.96
N GLU A 243 -3.82 1.70 18.99
CA GLU A 243 -4.09 2.72 17.98
C GLU A 243 -2.98 3.76 18.02
N GLN A 244 -2.44 4.12 16.84
CA GLN A 244 -1.47 5.20 16.67
C GLN A 244 -0.36 5.22 17.73
N GLY A 245 0.45 4.16 17.76
CA GLY A 245 1.51 4.07 18.76
C GLY A 245 2.54 3.00 18.44
N PHE A 246 3.17 2.51 19.47
CA PHE A 246 4.13 1.42 19.37
C PHE A 246 4.00 0.45 20.54
N ALA A 247 4.51 -0.76 20.36
CA ALA A 247 4.73 -1.71 21.43
C ALA A 247 6.17 -2.23 21.37
N VAL A 248 6.73 -2.60 22.50
CA VAL A 248 8.06 -3.18 22.61
C VAL A 248 7.93 -4.63 23.01
N TYR A 249 8.31 -5.52 22.11
CA TYR A 249 8.48 -6.93 22.38
C TYR A 249 9.95 -7.20 22.72
N ARG A 250 10.24 -8.33 23.39
CA ARG A 250 11.62 -8.68 23.73
C ARG A 250 11.96 -10.08 23.29
N ALA A 251 13.06 -10.21 22.55
CA ALA A 251 13.61 -11.51 22.20
C ALA A 251 14.71 -11.87 23.21
N VAL A 252 14.46 -12.90 24.02
CA VAL A 252 15.37 -13.34 25.08
C VAL A 252 16.00 -14.67 24.68
N VAL A 253 17.31 -14.80 24.83
CA VAL A 253 18.04 -16.04 24.54
C VAL A 253 17.85 -17.02 25.70
N ARG A 254 16.78 -17.79 25.65
CA ARG A 254 16.47 -18.90 26.58
C ARG A 254 15.50 -19.87 25.92
N GLU A 255 15.40 -21.09 26.45
CA GLU A 255 14.41 -22.06 26.00
C GLU A 255 12.99 -21.53 26.25
N PRO A 256 12.11 -21.53 25.26
CA PRO A 256 10.72 -21.14 25.43
C PRO A 256 9.97 -22.22 26.24
N SER A 257 9.03 -21.80 27.09
CA SER A 257 8.14 -22.75 27.81
C SER A 257 7.11 -23.37 26.87
N VAL A 258 6.86 -22.75 25.72
CA VAL A 258 5.94 -23.23 24.69
C VAL A 258 6.74 -23.64 23.45
N VAL A 259 6.46 -24.80 22.89
CA VAL A 259 7.16 -25.34 21.73
C VAL A 259 6.89 -24.44 20.51
N CYS A 260 7.92 -23.75 20.09
CA CYS A 260 7.93 -23.04 18.81
C CYS A 260 8.44 -24.03 17.76
N HIS A 261 7.57 -24.46 16.86
CA HIS A 261 7.99 -25.31 15.75
C HIS A 261 9.02 -24.59 14.91
N GLY A 262 10.21 -25.17 14.83
CA GLY A 262 11.24 -24.76 13.88
C GLY A 262 10.80 -25.05 12.45
N TRP A 263 11.61 -24.65 11.52
CA TRP A 263 11.43 -24.94 10.11
C TRP A 263 11.98 -26.31 9.66
N GLU A 264 12.44 -27.13 10.58
CA GLU A 264 12.60 -28.54 10.34
C GLU A 264 11.22 -29.13 10.24
N ILE A 265 10.69 -29.12 9.02
CA ILE A 265 9.55 -29.96 8.68
C ILE A 265 10.11 -31.38 8.76
N ASP A 266 9.86 -32.06 9.88
CA ASP A 266 9.82 -33.52 9.85
C ASP A 266 8.93 -33.86 8.66
N ARG A 267 9.48 -34.58 7.70
CA ARG A 267 8.78 -34.85 6.44
C ARG A 267 7.62 -35.79 6.76
N PRO A 268 6.42 -35.29 7.05
CA PRO A 268 5.27 -36.17 7.25
C PRO A 268 4.94 -36.85 5.93
N ASP A 269 4.36 -38.02 5.97
CA ASP A 269 3.91 -38.73 4.78
C ASP A 269 2.82 -37.98 3.99
N ALA A 270 2.26 -36.93 4.56
CA ALA A 270 1.36 -36.00 3.91
C ALA A 270 1.69 -34.56 4.32
N TYR A 271 1.62 -33.63 3.34
CA TYR A 271 1.70 -32.19 3.64
C TYR A 271 0.37 -31.73 4.22
N VAL A 272 0.26 -31.70 5.53
CA VAL A 272 -0.96 -31.28 6.24
C VAL A 272 -0.68 -29.96 6.98
N MET A 273 -1.56 -29.00 6.80
CA MET A 273 -1.62 -27.77 7.58
C MET A 273 -2.93 -27.80 8.38
N GLU A 274 -2.85 -27.59 9.68
CA GLU A 274 -4.01 -27.66 10.56
C GLU A 274 -3.96 -26.57 11.62
N ASN A 275 -5.13 -26.00 11.90
CA ASN A 275 -5.38 -25.13 13.04
C ASN A 275 -6.77 -25.46 13.63
N GLU A 276 -7.22 -24.69 14.62
CA GLU A 276 -8.51 -24.91 15.30
C GLU A 276 -9.74 -24.89 14.38
N LYS A 277 -9.61 -24.37 13.16
CA LYS A 277 -10.73 -24.11 12.25
C LYS A 277 -10.64 -24.87 10.93
N LEU A 278 -9.42 -25.18 10.50
CA LEU A 278 -9.19 -25.72 9.16
C LEU A 278 -8.09 -26.76 9.19
N ARG A 279 -8.31 -27.84 8.44
CA ARG A 279 -7.29 -28.81 8.08
C ARG A 279 -7.18 -28.89 6.56
N VAL A 280 -5.98 -28.71 6.05
CA VAL A 280 -5.71 -28.71 4.61
C VAL A 280 -4.66 -29.77 4.32
N SER A 281 -4.91 -30.62 3.34
CA SER A 281 -3.95 -31.61 2.87
C SER A 281 -3.57 -31.39 1.41
N PHE A 282 -2.29 -31.58 1.11
CA PHE A 282 -1.72 -31.46 -0.23
C PHE A 282 -1.09 -32.78 -0.66
N GLY A 283 -1.26 -33.13 -1.91
CA GLY A 283 -0.61 -34.29 -2.51
C GLY A 283 0.90 -34.14 -2.52
N ARG A 284 1.60 -35.16 -2.04
CA ARG A 284 3.05 -35.14 -1.91
C ARG A 284 3.77 -35.04 -3.26
N GLU A 285 3.25 -35.70 -4.27
CA GLU A 285 3.85 -35.74 -5.61
C GLU A 285 3.32 -34.59 -6.50
N SER A 286 2.03 -34.32 -6.39
CA SER A 286 1.35 -33.34 -7.24
C SER A 286 1.48 -31.90 -6.72
N GLY A 287 1.67 -31.70 -5.40
CA GLY A 287 1.57 -30.39 -4.75
C GLY A 287 0.16 -29.80 -4.78
N MET A 288 -0.84 -30.55 -5.24
CA MET A 288 -2.23 -30.10 -5.38
C MET A 288 -2.98 -30.23 -4.05
N LEU A 289 -3.95 -29.35 -3.86
CA LEU A 289 -4.88 -29.45 -2.73
C LEU A 289 -5.72 -30.72 -2.88
N GLU A 290 -5.62 -31.63 -1.95
CA GLU A 290 -6.36 -32.89 -1.93
C GLU A 290 -7.54 -32.90 -0.96
N GLY A 291 -7.45 -32.12 0.12
CA GLY A 291 -8.51 -32.02 1.10
C GLY A 291 -8.55 -30.69 1.81
N LEU A 292 -9.77 -30.21 2.06
CA LEU A 292 -10.06 -29.04 2.87
C LEU A 292 -11.19 -29.40 3.82
N PHE A 293 -10.89 -29.43 5.12
CA PHE A 293 -11.81 -29.82 6.18
C PHE A 293 -11.98 -28.64 7.15
N ARG A 294 -13.19 -28.50 7.67
CA ARG A 294 -13.57 -27.46 8.63
C ARG A 294 -13.91 -28.09 9.99
#